data_9cca3ecc47c01eabd069d71efadea7b5
#
_entry.id   9cca3ecc47c01eabd069d71efadea7b5
#
_cell.length_a   1.000
_cell.length_b   1.000
_cell.length_c   1.000
_cell.angle_alpha   90.00
_cell.angle_beta   90.00
_cell.angle_gamma   90.00
#
_symmetry.space_group_name_H-M   'P 1'
#
loop_
_entity.id
_entity.type
_entity.pdbx_description
1 polymer ?
#
loop_
_entity_poly.entity_id
_entity_poly.type
_entity_poly.pdbx_seq_one_letter_code
_entity_poly.pdbx_strand_id
1 'polypeptide(L)'
;PKSGKWELVTDQFPYILADPMLFYDSDTDKVYLYYGSGAATPMMGMELDKKTFMPKGEAIPLFYSNAEKYGWEVSGDYNTNYKHTCWLEGAWMNQYKGKYYLQYAVPGTEFKSYSNGVYVSENPLGPFTLLKHNPFSSILR
;
A
#
# COMPACT_ATOMS: atom_id res chain seq x y z
N PRO A 1 -4.02 10.60 21.13
CA PRO A 1 -4.88 10.19 22.25
C PRO A 1 -5.27 11.38 23.09
N LYS A 2 -6.51 11.42 23.52
CA LYS A 2 -7.03 12.52 24.39
C LYS A 2 -6.38 12.57 25.76
N SER A 3 -5.71 11.50 26.19
CA SER A 3 -5.06 11.37 27.52
C SER A 3 -3.56 11.64 27.53
N GLY A 4 -2.92 11.82 26.40
CA GLY A 4 -1.51 12.17 26.28
C GLY A 4 -0.47 11.10 26.60
N LYS A 5 -0.87 9.88 26.96
CA LYS A 5 0.04 8.74 27.13
C LYS A 5 -0.09 7.76 25.97
N TRP A 6 1.05 7.34 25.43
CA TRP A 6 1.14 6.25 24.48
C TRP A 6 1.53 4.97 25.21
N GLU A 7 0.89 3.86 24.87
CA GLU A 7 1.21 2.54 25.39
C GLU A 7 1.61 1.65 24.22
N LEU A 8 2.66 0.87 24.41
CA LEU A 8 3.10 -0.12 23.45
C LEU A 8 2.11 -1.28 23.47
N VAL A 9 1.49 -1.58 22.32
CA VAL A 9 0.53 -2.67 22.19
C VAL A 9 1.26 -4.02 22.14
N THR A 10 2.39 -4.08 21.40
CA THR A 10 3.26 -5.26 21.32
C THR A 10 4.68 -4.83 20.96
N ASP A 11 5.67 -5.56 21.48
CA ASP A 11 7.10 -5.43 21.15
C ASP A 11 7.61 -6.61 20.30
N GLN A 12 6.73 -7.55 19.97
CA GLN A 12 7.07 -8.81 19.28
C GLN A 12 6.23 -9.04 18.02
N PHE A 13 6.07 -8.00 17.20
CA PHE A 13 5.38 -8.18 15.93
C PHE A 13 6.24 -9.04 14.99
N PRO A 14 5.69 -10.12 14.37
CA PRO A 14 6.51 -11.14 13.68
C PRO A 14 6.99 -10.73 12.29
N TYR A 15 6.68 -9.52 11.83
CA TYR A 15 7.06 -9.02 10.51
C TYR A 15 7.86 -7.71 10.62
N ILE A 16 8.83 -7.54 9.74
CA ILE A 16 9.47 -6.25 9.51
C ILE A 16 8.55 -5.43 8.62
N LEU A 17 8.10 -4.29 9.13
CA LEU A 17 7.15 -3.43 8.44
C LEU A 17 7.86 -2.21 7.86
N ALA A 18 7.57 -1.91 6.60
CA ALA A 18 7.93 -0.66 5.95
C ALA A 18 6.65 0.02 5.45
N ASP A 19 6.49 1.31 5.73
CA ASP A 19 5.30 2.12 5.44
C ASP A 19 3.99 1.45 5.88
N PRO A 20 3.85 1.01 7.15
CA PRO A 20 2.67 0.31 7.60
C PRO A 20 1.47 1.24 7.75
N MET A 21 0.31 0.76 7.33
CA MET A 21 -0.98 1.40 7.52
C MET A 21 -1.97 0.43 8.15
N LEU A 22 -2.55 0.81 9.28
CA LEU A 22 -3.68 0.10 9.90
C LEU A 22 -5.00 0.62 9.34
N PHE A 23 -5.87 -0.28 8.95
CA PHE A 23 -7.21 0.01 8.48
C PHE A 23 -8.25 -0.74 9.33
N TYR A 24 -9.16 0.00 9.93
CA TYR A 24 -10.32 -0.57 10.61
C TYR A 24 -11.52 -0.56 9.66
N ASP A 25 -11.99 -1.74 9.33
CA ASP A 25 -13.21 -1.95 8.55
C ASP A 25 -14.41 -1.98 9.48
N SER A 26 -15.17 -0.89 9.53
CA SER A 26 -16.34 -0.75 10.37
C SER A 26 -17.52 -1.63 9.97
N ASP A 27 -17.59 -2.03 8.69
CA ASP A 27 -18.70 -2.86 8.19
C ASP A 27 -18.56 -4.31 8.63
N THR A 28 -17.33 -4.80 8.76
CA THR A 28 -17.04 -6.19 9.18
C THR A 28 -16.48 -6.30 10.59
N ASP A 29 -16.21 -5.16 11.25
CA ASP A 29 -15.60 -5.07 12.59
C ASP A 29 -14.21 -5.74 12.64
N LYS A 30 -13.40 -5.60 11.58
CA LYS A 30 -12.08 -6.20 11.42
C LYS A 30 -10.98 -5.15 11.28
N VAL A 31 -9.76 -5.55 11.60
CA VAL A 31 -8.56 -4.74 11.44
C VAL A 31 -7.64 -5.38 10.42
N TYR A 32 -7.14 -4.57 9.50
CA TYR A 32 -6.18 -4.98 8.48
C TYR A 32 -4.91 -4.14 8.56
N LEU A 33 -3.80 -4.75 8.20
CA LEU A 33 -2.51 -4.11 8.06
C LEU A 33 -2.06 -4.21 6.61
N TYR A 34 -1.70 -3.06 6.03
CA TYR A 34 -1.05 -2.95 4.71
C TYR A 34 0.34 -2.40 4.90
N TYR A 35 1.31 -2.92 4.16
CA TYR A 35 2.69 -2.48 4.24
C TYR A 35 3.48 -2.88 3.00
N GLY A 36 4.60 -2.25 2.78
CA GLY A 36 5.54 -2.54 1.71
C GLY A 36 6.25 -1.27 1.28
N SER A 37 7.56 -1.35 1.23
CA SER A 37 8.42 -0.32 0.65
C SER A 37 9.64 -1.02 0.09
N GLY A 38 9.82 -0.96 -1.23
CA GLY A 38 10.99 -1.57 -1.85
C GLY A 38 10.92 -1.75 -3.35
N ALA A 39 12.09 -2.02 -3.92
CA ALA A 39 12.26 -2.37 -5.32
C ALA A 39 11.87 -3.84 -5.55
N ALA A 40 11.02 -4.11 -6.54
CA ALA A 40 10.54 -5.45 -6.88
C ALA A 40 9.81 -6.20 -5.73
N THR A 41 9.42 -5.50 -4.68
CA THR A 41 8.62 -6.07 -3.59
C THR A 41 7.15 -5.75 -3.79
N PRO A 42 6.22 -6.64 -3.38
CA PRO A 42 4.79 -6.36 -3.47
C PRO A 42 4.32 -5.44 -2.35
N MET A 43 3.18 -4.81 -2.58
CA MET A 43 2.33 -4.36 -1.49
C MET A 43 1.77 -5.59 -0.78
N MET A 44 1.89 -5.64 0.54
CA MET A 44 1.46 -6.75 1.38
C MET A 44 0.21 -6.37 2.18
N GLY A 45 -0.58 -7.37 2.53
CA GLY A 45 -1.74 -7.20 3.40
C GLY A 45 -1.99 -8.40 4.31
N MET A 46 -2.58 -8.16 5.47
CA MET A 46 -3.00 -9.20 6.40
C MET A 46 -4.15 -8.74 7.29
N GLU A 47 -4.96 -9.69 7.81
CA GLU A 47 -5.92 -9.43 8.87
C GLU A 47 -5.22 -9.55 10.23
N LEU A 48 -5.51 -8.62 11.13
CA LEU A 48 -5.04 -8.65 12.52
C LEU A 48 -6.16 -9.01 13.49
N ASP A 49 -5.79 -9.62 14.60
CA ASP A 49 -6.68 -9.73 15.75
C ASP A 49 -6.94 -8.34 16.34
N LYS A 50 -8.19 -7.95 16.46
CA LYS A 50 -8.62 -6.62 16.88
C LYS A 50 -8.19 -6.24 18.31
N LYS A 51 -7.96 -7.22 19.19
CA LYS A 51 -7.59 -6.99 20.58
C LYS A 51 -6.08 -6.95 20.80
N THR A 52 -5.39 -7.87 20.15
CA THR A 52 -3.95 -8.04 20.32
C THR A 52 -3.12 -7.37 19.25
N PHE A 53 -3.74 -7.00 18.12
CA PHE A 53 -3.10 -6.51 16.90
C PHE A 53 -2.07 -7.47 16.30
N MET A 54 -2.11 -8.74 16.69
CA MET A 54 -1.27 -9.79 16.13
C MET A 54 -1.89 -10.36 14.85
N PRO A 55 -1.07 -10.85 13.90
CA PRO A 55 -1.56 -11.46 12.67
C PRO A 55 -2.49 -12.65 12.96
N LYS A 56 -3.61 -12.74 12.25
CA LYS A 56 -4.51 -13.91 12.28
C LYS A 56 -4.15 -14.98 11.26
N GLY A 57 -3.20 -14.69 10.38
CA GLY A 57 -2.70 -15.57 9.34
C GLY A 57 -1.44 -14.99 8.72
N GLU A 58 -1.00 -15.59 7.62
CA GLU A 58 0.16 -15.10 6.88
C GLU A 58 -0.18 -13.82 6.10
N ALA A 59 0.83 -12.95 5.94
CA ALA A 59 0.74 -11.82 5.04
C ALA A 59 0.71 -12.32 3.58
N ILE A 60 -0.15 -11.74 2.77
CA ILE A 60 -0.29 -12.08 1.36
C ILE A 60 0.16 -10.92 0.45
N PRO A 61 0.78 -11.20 -0.69
CA PRO A 61 1.07 -10.20 -1.69
C PRO A 61 -0.23 -9.76 -2.38
N LEU A 62 -0.47 -8.45 -2.43
CA LEU A 62 -1.67 -7.89 -3.02
C LEU A 62 -1.47 -7.51 -4.49
N PHE A 63 -0.38 -6.81 -4.79
CA PHE A 63 0.06 -6.45 -6.14
C PHE A 63 1.52 -6.01 -6.16
N TYR A 64 2.10 -6.03 -7.35
CA TYR A 64 3.44 -5.53 -7.67
C TYR A 64 3.32 -4.29 -8.56
N SER A 65 4.36 -3.46 -8.58
CA SER A 65 4.53 -2.50 -9.68
C SER A 65 4.73 -3.24 -11.01
N ASN A 66 4.28 -2.63 -12.10
CA ASN A 66 4.43 -3.19 -13.45
C ASN A 66 4.79 -2.09 -14.46
N ALA A 67 6.07 -1.71 -14.46
CA ALA A 67 6.60 -0.67 -15.33
C ALA A 67 6.50 -1.02 -16.82
N GLU A 68 6.47 -2.30 -17.20
CA GLU A 68 6.28 -2.72 -18.58
C GLU A 68 4.88 -2.39 -19.09
N LYS A 69 3.88 -2.50 -18.21
CA LYS A 69 2.48 -2.23 -18.54
C LYS A 69 2.08 -0.78 -18.28
N TYR A 70 2.65 -0.18 -17.25
CA TYR A 70 2.27 1.15 -16.78
C TYR A 70 3.47 2.10 -16.84
N GLY A 71 3.59 2.85 -17.94
CA GLY A 71 4.75 3.70 -18.21
C GLY A 71 5.04 4.74 -17.13
N TRP A 72 4.04 5.14 -16.32
CA TRP A 72 4.22 6.06 -15.20
C TRP A 72 4.88 5.41 -13.97
N GLU A 73 4.97 4.08 -13.93
CA GLU A 73 5.73 3.32 -12.92
C GLU A 73 7.21 3.12 -13.31
N VAL A 74 7.61 3.55 -14.52
CA VAL A 74 9.01 3.49 -14.95
C VAL A 74 9.83 4.50 -14.16
N SER A 75 11.00 4.09 -13.70
CA SER A 75 11.92 4.93 -12.93
C SER A 75 12.51 6.10 -13.73
N GLY A 76 13.13 7.04 -13.00
CA GLY A 76 13.78 8.23 -13.58
C GLY A 76 12.85 9.43 -13.72
N ASP A 77 13.41 10.63 -13.76
CA ASP A 77 12.69 11.91 -13.76
C ASP A 77 11.61 12.05 -14.84
N TYR A 78 11.73 11.31 -15.92
CA TYR A 78 10.82 11.33 -17.08
C TYR A 78 10.21 9.95 -17.39
N ASN A 79 10.24 9.01 -16.42
CA ASN A 79 9.79 7.62 -16.60
C ASN A 79 10.47 6.92 -17.81
N THR A 80 11.77 7.04 -17.93
CA THR A 80 12.53 6.51 -19.06
C THR A 80 13.62 5.51 -18.68
N ASN A 81 13.85 5.30 -17.39
CA ASN A 81 14.89 4.41 -16.88
C ASN A 81 14.33 3.00 -16.58
N TYR A 82 14.16 2.20 -17.63
CA TYR A 82 13.70 0.80 -17.53
C TYR A 82 14.72 -0.17 -16.88
N LYS A 83 15.97 0.28 -16.67
CA LYS A 83 17.00 -0.54 -16.02
C LYS A 83 16.92 -0.45 -14.50
N HIS A 84 16.31 0.61 -13.98
CA HIS A 84 16.13 0.79 -12.55
C HIS A 84 14.79 0.22 -12.14
N THR A 85 14.81 -0.68 -11.14
CA THR A 85 13.59 -1.30 -10.65
C THR A 85 12.73 -0.27 -9.92
N CYS A 86 11.45 -0.24 -10.26
CA CYS A 86 10.47 0.62 -9.62
C CYS A 86 10.39 0.35 -8.11
N TRP A 87 10.49 1.41 -7.32
CA TRP A 87 10.25 1.37 -5.89
C TRP A 87 8.77 1.63 -5.61
N LEU A 88 8.11 0.68 -4.95
CA LEU A 88 6.70 0.74 -4.59
C LEU A 88 6.59 0.92 -3.08
N GLU A 89 5.76 1.86 -2.61
CA GLU A 89 5.64 2.21 -1.20
C GLU A 89 4.31 2.92 -0.87
N GLY A 90 4.16 3.40 0.39
CA GLY A 90 3.13 4.35 0.77
C GLY A 90 1.71 3.79 0.79
N ALA A 91 1.49 2.62 1.37
CA ALA A 91 0.17 2.02 1.48
C ALA A 91 -0.84 2.94 2.18
N TRP A 92 -2.01 3.16 1.56
CA TRP A 92 -3.12 3.87 2.19
C TRP A 92 -4.46 3.32 1.73
N MET A 93 -5.19 2.68 2.66
CA MET A 93 -6.50 2.08 2.38
C MET A 93 -7.65 3.02 2.73
N ASN A 94 -8.61 3.11 1.83
CA ASN A 94 -9.91 3.74 2.07
C ASN A 94 -11.03 2.79 1.66
N GLN A 95 -12.18 2.89 2.33
CA GLN A 95 -13.40 2.21 1.94
C GLN A 95 -14.44 3.24 1.49
N TYR A 96 -15.10 2.97 0.38
CA TYR A 96 -16.19 3.80 -0.11
C TYR A 96 -17.20 2.98 -0.92
N LYS A 97 -18.48 3.07 -0.58
CA LYS A 97 -19.59 2.35 -1.23
C LYS A 97 -19.33 0.86 -1.41
N GLY A 98 -18.86 0.22 -0.33
CA GLY A 98 -18.60 -1.23 -0.28
C GLY A 98 -17.38 -1.69 -1.05
N LYS A 99 -16.53 -0.77 -1.54
CA LYS A 99 -15.27 -1.08 -2.22
C LYS A 99 -14.07 -0.56 -1.44
N TYR A 100 -12.95 -1.23 -1.62
CA TYR A 100 -11.67 -0.94 -0.97
C TYR A 100 -10.70 -0.34 -1.98
N TYR A 101 -10.15 0.83 -1.67
CA TYR A 101 -9.26 1.61 -2.53
C TYR A 101 -7.89 1.69 -1.86
N LEU A 102 -6.94 0.92 -2.34
CA LEU A 102 -5.57 0.89 -1.82
C LEU A 102 -4.68 1.78 -2.69
N GLN A 103 -4.27 2.90 -2.11
CA GLN A 103 -3.32 3.83 -2.71
C GLN A 103 -1.89 3.34 -2.49
N TYR A 104 -1.01 3.72 -3.41
CA TYR A 104 0.42 3.47 -3.35
C TYR A 104 1.19 4.55 -4.10
N ALA A 105 2.48 4.60 -3.89
CA ALA A 105 3.38 5.56 -4.52
C ALA A 105 4.53 4.86 -5.25
N VAL A 106 4.94 5.41 -6.37
CA VAL A 106 5.99 4.94 -7.28
C VAL A 106 6.56 6.10 -8.09
N PRO A 107 7.70 5.96 -8.77
CA PRO A 107 8.66 4.84 -8.78
C PRO A 107 9.77 4.97 -7.72
N GLY A 108 9.77 6.03 -6.92
CA GLY A 108 10.73 6.34 -5.90
C GLY A 108 10.83 7.85 -5.66
N THR A 109 11.01 8.26 -4.42
CA THR A 109 10.99 9.67 -3.98
C THR A 109 12.13 10.51 -4.55
N GLU A 110 13.20 9.87 -5.02
CA GLU A 110 14.35 10.52 -5.66
C GLU A 110 14.05 11.06 -7.06
N PHE A 111 12.93 10.62 -7.68
CA PHE A 111 12.56 11.01 -9.05
C PHE A 111 11.46 12.06 -9.08
N LYS A 112 11.57 13.02 -10.00
CA LYS A 112 10.52 14.02 -10.28
C LYS A 112 9.22 13.38 -10.77
N SER A 113 9.28 12.16 -11.31
CA SER A 113 8.13 11.40 -11.76
C SER A 113 7.34 10.72 -10.62
N TYR A 114 7.74 10.91 -9.36
CA TYR A 114 7.05 10.32 -8.20
C TYR A 114 5.56 10.61 -8.25
N SER A 115 4.76 9.57 -8.19
CA SER A 115 3.33 9.59 -8.51
C SER A 115 2.56 8.65 -7.59
N ASN A 116 1.25 8.85 -7.48
CA ASN A 116 0.40 7.98 -6.70
C ASN A 116 -0.64 7.29 -7.58
N GLY A 117 -0.82 6.00 -7.36
CA GLY A 117 -1.83 5.17 -7.99
C GLY A 117 -2.82 4.58 -7.00
N VAL A 118 -3.92 4.03 -7.51
CA VAL A 118 -4.98 3.39 -6.72
C VAL A 118 -5.38 2.08 -7.36
N TYR A 119 -5.35 1.03 -6.57
CA TYR A 119 -6.01 -0.24 -6.86
C TYR A 119 -7.35 -0.32 -6.15
N VAL A 120 -8.32 -1.00 -6.74
CA VAL A 120 -9.66 -1.22 -6.18
C VAL A 120 -9.98 -2.71 -6.07
N SER A 121 -10.71 -3.08 -5.02
CA SER A 121 -11.22 -4.43 -4.78
C SER A 121 -12.60 -4.40 -4.12
N GLU A 122 -13.34 -5.49 -4.24
CA GLU A 122 -14.56 -5.76 -3.47
C GLU A 122 -14.24 -6.31 -2.06
N ASN A 123 -12.98 -6.69 -1.80
CA ASN A 123 -12.54 -7.25 -0.53
C ASN A 123 -11.27 -6.54 -0.02
N PRO A 124 -11.10 -6.42 1.31
CA PRO A 124 -9.96 -5.69 1.89
C PRO A 124 -8.59 -6.30 1.54
N LEU A 125 -8.52 -7.60 1.28
CA LEU A 125 -7.29 -8.30 0.90
C LEU A 125 -7.27 -8.72 -0.59
N GLY A 126 -8.12 -8.10 -1.43
CA GLY A 126 -8.13 -8.34 -2.86
C GLY A 126 -9.06 -9.47 -3.32
N PRO A 127 -8.95 -9.88 -4.59
CA PRO A 127 -7.97 -9.40 -5.59
C PRO A 127 -8.18 -7.94 -5.98
N PHE A 128 -7.05 -7.25 -6.23
CA PHE A 128 -7.04 -5.84 -6.58
C PHE A 128 -6.89 -5.61 -8.09
N THR A 129 -7.58 -4.61 -8.61
CA THR A 129 -7.47 -4.16 -10.01
C THR A 129 -7.08 -2.68 -10.04
N LEU A 130 -6.08 -2.33 -10.84
CA LEU A 130 -5.67 -0.94 -11.01
C LEU A 130 -6.80 -0.11 -11.63
N LEU A 131 -7.13 1.03 -11.04
CA LEU A 131 -8.13 1.94 -11.60
C LEU A 131 -7.67 2.51 -12.94
N LYS A 132 -8.64 2.76 -13.84
CA LYS A 132 -8.38 3.23 -15.20
C LYS A 132 -7.67 4.61 -15.24
N HIS A 133 -8.00 5.48 -14.29
CA HIS A 133 -7.47 6.85 -14.24
C HIS A 133 -6.32 6.96 -13.24
N ASN A 134 -5.18 6.38 -13.60
CA ASN A 134 -3.93 6.45 -12.87
C ASN A 134 -2.80 7.00 -13.75
N PRO A 135 -1.78 7.67 -13.17
CA PRO A 135 -1.73 8.07 -11.77
C PRO A 135 -2.78 9.16 -11.47
N PHE A 136 -3.33 9.17 -10.25
CA PHE A 136 -4.27 10.21 -9.83
C PHE A 136 -3.55 11.47 -9.30
N SER A 137 -2.30 11.35 -8.92
CA SER A 137 -1.41 12.43 -8.52
C SER A 137 -0.03 12.22 -9.11
N SER A 138 0.49 13.23 -9.79
CA SER A 138 1.83 13.26 -10.37
C SER A 138 2.28 14.70 -10.56
N ILE A 139 3.59 14.93 -10.70
CA ILE A 139 4.08 16.22 -11.17
C ILE A 139 3.66 16.38 -12.65
N LEU A 140 3.04 17.51 -12.95
CA LEU A 140 2.68 17.87 -14.34
C LEU A 140 3.96 17.94 -15.17
N ARG A 141 3.94 17.28 -16.30
CA ARG A 141 5.02 17.26 -17.29
C ARG A 141 4.89 18.42 -18.28
#